data_7516863439beb83ce092981dfd249d23
#
_entry.id   7516863439beb83ce092981dfd249d23
#
_cell.length_a   1.000
_cell.length_b   1.000
_cell.length_c   1.000
_cell.angle_alpha   90.00
_cell.angle_beta   90.00
_cell.angle_gamma   90.00
#
_symmetry.space_group_name_H-M   'P 1'
#
loop_
_entity.id
_entity.type
_entity.pdbx_description
1 polymer ?
#
loop_
_entity_poly.entity_id
_entity_poly.type
_entity_poly.pdbx_seq_one_letter_code
_entity_poly.pdbx_strand_id
1 'polypeptide(L)'
;DMFLRKGHGVFLIDEPHRGEAGATSVSGDISTKTLDQRWYTQFRIGRWENGQSVVNEGSQFPNDENSIDQFFRQMTPDTGMTSDMGGDFDNETVAKAVAATIDEVYERTGKNSILVTHSQGGGPGWTAANYTEHIAAIIAIEPGGAPAADTDDFKAVAEKNIPITMYFGDYIDNGDGSGSDNGGNYTEDTSDQDIEYYE
;
A
#
# COMPACT_ATOMS: atom_id res chain seq x y z
N ASP A 1 -14.11 4.86 -11.69
CA ASP A 1 -15.09 5.16 -12.73
C ASP A 1 -15.31 3.99 -13.73
N MET A 2 -14.24 3.29 -14.13
CA MET A 2 -14.32 2.17 -15.09
C MET A 2 -15.29 1.06 -14.63
N PHE A 3 -15.16 0.59 -13.40
CA PHE A 3 -16.03 -0.45 -12.85
C PHE A 3 -17.47 0.03 -12.70
N LEU A 4 -17.67 1.25 -12.22
CA LEU A 4 -19.01 1.85 -12.09
C LEU A 4 -19.71 1.96 -13.44
N ARG A 5 -18.99 2.37 -14.49
CA ARG A 5 -19.55 2.44 -15.86
C ARG A 5 -19.96 1.08 -16.42
N LYS A 6 -19.37 0.00 -15.90
CA LYS A 6 -19.73 -1.38 -16.24
C LYS A 6 -20.80 -1.97 -15.33
N GLY A 7 -21.38 -1.17 -14.43
CA GLY A 7 -22.47 -1.58 -13.57
C GLY A 7 -22.04 -2.32 -12.29
N HIS A 8 -20.75 -2.27 -11.92
CA HIS A 8 -20.27 -2.82 -10.67
C HIS A 8 -20.41 -1.79 -9.54
N GLY A 9 -20.83 -2.24 -8.37
CA GLY A 9 -20.64 -1.47 -7.13
C GLY A 9 -19.14 -1.41 -6.80
N VAL A 10 -18.69 -0.28 -6.28
CA VAL A 10 -17.28 -0.09 -5.88
C VAL A 10 -17.23 0.43 -4.46
N PHE A 11 -16.43 -0.21 -3.64
CA PHE A 11 -16.15 0.18 -2.27
C PHE A 11 -14.66 0.49 -2.16
N LEU A 12 -14.34 1.66 -1.66
CA LEU A 12 -12.99 2.08 -1.33
C LEU A 12 -12.92 2.22 0.18
N ILE A 13 -11.88 1.67 0.77
CA ILE A 13 -11.65 1.78 2.20
C ILE A 13 -10.33 2.51 2.44
N ASP A 14 -10.29 3.30 3.49
CA ASP A 14 -9.03 3.72 4.07
C ASP A 14 -8.51 2.58 4.96
N GLU A 15 -7.24 2.27 4.82
CA GLU A 15 -6.59 1.30 5.70
C GLU A 15 -6.57 1.84 7.14
N PRO A 16 -6.75 0.97 8.16
CA PRO A 16 -6.52 1.37 9.54
C PRO A 16 -5.20 2.11 9.69
N HIS A 17 -5.20 3.19 10.44
CA HIS A 17 -4.07 4.10 10.67
C HIS A 17 -3.71 5.02 9.50
N ARG A 18 -4.49 5.06 8.42
CA ARG A 18 -4.27 5.93 7.27
C ARG A 18 -5.50 6.74 6.91
N GLY A 19 -5.28 7.87 6.23
CA GLY A 19 -6.36 8.72 5.73
C GLY A 19 -7.37 9.08 6.83
N GLU A 20 -8.64 8.95 6.55
CA GLU A 20 -9.72 9.20 7.52
C GLU A 20 -9.77 8.14 8.63
N ALA A 21 -9.19 6.96 8.41
CA ALA A 21 -9.03 5.91 9.41
C ALA A 21 -7.74 6.07 10.26
N GLY A 22 -7.03 7.18 10.13
CA GLY A 22 -5.82 7.49 10.90
C GLY A 22 -6.06 7.89 12.36
N ALA A 23 -7.31 8.14 12.76
CA ALA A 23 -7.64 8.46 14.14
C ALA A 23 -7.39 7.25 15.05
N THR A 24 -6.79 7.51 16.22
CA THR A 24 -6.54 6.50 17.23
C THR A 24 -7.31 6.80 18.51
N SER A 25 -7.73 5.75 19.22
CA SER A 25 -8.27 5.86 20.59
C SER A 25 -7.19 5.76 21.66
N VAL A 26 -5.96 5.48 21.28
CA VAL A 26 -4.83 5.37 22.19
C VAL A 26 -4.28 6.77 22.47
N SER A 27 -4.08 7.08 23.76
CA SER A 27 -3.44 8.32 24.16
C SER A 27 -1.93 8.22 23.96
N GLY A 28 -1.34 9.18 23.26
CA GLY A 28 0.10 9.23 22.96
C GLY A 28 0.43 10.27 21.90
N ASP A 29 1.70 10.48 21.68
CA ASP A 29 2.19 11.32 20.60
C ASP A 29 2.14 10.54 19.29
N ILE A 30 1.35 11.02 18.34
CA ILE A 30 1.22 10.42 17.01
C ILE A 30 2.31 11.03 16.14
N SER A 31 3.15 10.18 15.53
CA SER A 31 4.08 10.67 14.52
C SER A 31 3.29 11.10 13.27
N THR A 32 3.59 12.30 12.82
CA THR A 32 3.04 12.85 11.57
C THR A 32 3.99 12.67 10.38
N LYS A 33 5.06 11.89 10.56
CA LYS A 33 6.05 11.65 9.50
C LYS A 33 5.40 10.93 8.32
N THR A 34 5.52 11.51 7.16
CA THR A 34 4.99 10.97 5.90
C THR A 34 5.97 10.03 5.21
N LEU A 35 7.25 10.02 5.64
CA LEU A 35 8.33 9.29 5.00
C LEU A 35 8.47 9.59 3.48
N ASP A 36 8.13 10.79 3.08
CA ASP A 36 8.05 11.24 1.70
C ASP A 36 9.38 11.13 0.94
N GLN A 37 10.51 11.49 1.57
CA GLN A 37 11.83 11.31 0.97
C GLN A 37 12.17 9.84 0.74
N ARG A 38 11.80 8.96 1.68
CA ARG A 38 11.93 7.51 1.53
C ARG A 38 11.13 7.03 0.33
N TRP A 39 9.87 7.41 0.21
CA TRP A 39 9.01 7.01 -0.90
C TRP A 39 9.47 7.59 -2.23
N TYR A 40 9.99 8.83 -2.24
CA TYR A 40 10.58 9.44 -3.41
C TYR A 40 11.75 8.61 -3.98
N THR A 41 12.60 8.09 -3.10
CA THR A 41 13.70 7.19 -3.47
C THR A 41 13.19 5.80 -3.85
N GLN A 42 12.32 5.21 -3.03
CA GLN A 42 11.81 3.85 -3.24
C GLN A 42 11.00 3.70 -4.52
N PHE A 43 10.27 4.74 -4.91
CA PHE A 43 9.57 4.76 -6.21
C PHE A 43 10.48 5.12 -7.38
N ARG A 44 11.78 5.23 -7.14
CA ARG A 44 12.80 5.50 -8.18
C ARG A 44 12.63 6.83 -8.90
N ILE A 45 11.87 7.77 -8.31
CA ILE A 45 11.67 9.09 -8.86
C ILE A 45 12.98 9.87 -8.78
N GLY A 46 13.61 9.86 -7.61
CA GLY A 46 14.82 10.60 -7.36
C GLY A 46 15.42 10.30 -5.99
N ARG A 47 16.18 11.24 -5.50
CA ARG A 47 16.81 11.20 -4.18
C ARG A 47 16.80 12.59 -3.57
N TRP A 48 16.91 12.64 -2.25
CA TRP A 48 17.03 13.89 -1.51
C TRP A 48 18.50 14.19 -1.24
N GLU A 49 19.00 15.31 -1.72
CA GLU A 49 20.39 15.70 -1.55
C GLU A 49 20.52 17.17 -1.20
N ASN A 50 21.25 17.49 -0.13
CA ASN A 50 21.55 18.86 0.28
C ASN A 50 20.27 19.73 0.46
N GLY A 51 19.21 19.15 1.02
CA GLY A 51 17.97 19.87 1.26
C GLY A 51 17.08 20.08 0.04
N GLN A 52 17.28 19.33 -1.02
CA GLN A 52 16.45 19.43 -2.24
C GLN A 52 16.26 18.09 -2.94
N SER A 53 15.17 17.98 -3.68
CA SER A 53 14.90 16.82 -4.52
C SER A 53 15.76 16.83 -5.79
N VAL A 54 16.34 15.69 -6.12
CA VAL A 54 17.10 15.46 -7.37
C VAL A 54 16.47 14.30 -8.11
N VAL A 55 15.89 14.54 -9.28
CA VAL A 55 15.26 13.50 -10.09
C VAL A 55 16.32 12.59 -10.69
N ASN A 56 16.07 11.28 -10.66
CA ASN A 56 16.98 10.30 -11.26
C ASN A 56 16.97 10.39 -12.79
N GLU A 57 18.12 10.21 -13.40
CA GLU A 57 18.22 10.08 -14.85
C GLU A 57 17.39 8.86 -15.30
N GLY A 58 16.55 9.06 -16.31
CA GLY A 58 15.68 8.00 -16.83
C GLY A 58 14.39 7.78 -16.02
N SER A 59 14.14 8.53 -14.95
CA SER A 59 12.85 8.49 -14.28
C SER A 59 11.73 8.88 -15.25
N GLN A 60 10.66 8.09 -15.27
CA GLN A 60 9.45 8.39 -16.07
C GLN A 60 8.46 9.29 -15.36
N PHE A 61 8.70 9.60 -14.10
CA PHE A 61 7.90 10.58 -13.36
C PHE A 61 8.14 11.98 -13.94
N PRO A 62 7.11 12.81 -14.10
CA PRO A 62 7.29 14.19 -14.55
C PRO A 62 8.26 14.95 -13.64
N ASN A 63 9.26 15.60 -14.24
CA ASN A 63 10.34 16.26 -13.49
C ASN A 63 10.19 17.79 -13.38
N ASP A 64 9.03 18.31 -13.70
CA ASP A 64 8.72 19.70 -13.47
C ASP A 64 8.43 19.98 -11.98
N GLU A 65 8.69 21.19 -11.54
CA GLU A 65 8.56 21.61 -10.15
C GLU A 65 7.18 21.32 -9.56
N ASN A 66 6.11 21.56 -10.33
CA ASN A 66 4.74 21.33 -9.87
C ASN A 66 4.45 19.83 -9.64
N SER A 67 4.90 18.96 -10.53
CA SER A 67 4.71 17.52 -10.38
C SER A 67 5.45 16.97 -9.17
N ILE A 68 6.67 17.44 -8.92
CA ILE A 68 7.45 17.06 -7.74
C ILE A 68 6.80 17.61 -6.46
N ASP A 69 6.36 18.87 -6.43
CA ASP A 69 5.64 19.44 -5.29
C ASP A 69 4.35 18.65 -4.99
N GLN A 70 3.58 18.29 -6.02
CA GLN A 70 2.38 17.47 -5.83
C GLN A 70 2.68 16.07 -5.31
N PHE A 71 3.79 15.48 -5.72
CA PHE A 71 4.22 14.19 -5.17
C PHE A 71 4.40 14.27 -3.65
N PHE A 72 5.12 15.27 -3.16
CA PHE A 72 5.36 15.42 -1.73
C PHE A 72 4.07 15.77 -0.96
N ARG A 73 3.23 16.63 -1.50
CA ARG A 73 1.98 17.07 -0.85
C ARG A 73 0.92 15.97 -0.70
N GLN A 74 0.95 14.92 -1.51
CA GLN A 74 -0.05 13.84 -1.43
C GLN A 74 0.27 12.78 -0.37
N MET A 75 1.47 12.80 0.21
CA MET A 75 1.88 11.81 1.18
C MET A 75 1.09 11.94 2.48
N THR A 76 0.54 10.83 2.95
CA THR A 76 -0.17 10.77 4.22
C THR A 76 0.63 9.96 5.23
N PRO A 77 0.69 10.39 6.49
CA PRO A 77 1.34 9.61 7.53
C PRO A 77 0.60 8.30 7.77
N ASP A 78 1.37 7.27 8.12
CA ASP A 78 0.85 6.03 8.69
C ASP A 78 1.05 6.07 10.20
N THR A 79 -0.03 6.32 10.91
CA THR A 79 0.00 6.48 12.38
C THR A 79 0.23 5.17 13.12
N GLY A 80 0.18 4.02 12.43
CA GLY A 80 0.48 2.70 12.98
C GLY A 80 1.93 2.26 12.82
N MET A 81 2.73 2.97 12.02
CA MET A 81 4.12 2.58 11.74
C MET A 81 5.16 3.14 12.73
N THR A 82 4.76 3.81 13.77
CA THR A 82 5.72 4.40 14.72
C THR A 82 5.80 3.59 16.00
N SER A 83 6.99 3.58 16.62
CA SER A 83 7.21 2.94 17.91
C SER A 83 6.28 3.48 19.01
N ASP A 84 5.87 4.74 18.86
CA ASP A 84 5.00 5.43 19.82
C ASP A 84 3.55 4.92 19.76
N MET A 85 3.18 4.34 18.64
CA MET A 85 1.83 3.79 18.36
C MET A 85 1.76 2.27 18.41
N GLY A 86 2.84 1.58 18.77
CA GLY A 86 2.81 0.13 18.95
C GLY A 86 3.41 -0.69 17.82
N GLY A 87 4.18 -0.07 16.91
CA GLY A 87 5.05 -0.84 16.07
C GLY A 87 4.87 -0.72 14.56
N ASP A 88 5.34 -1.74 13.89
CA ASP A 88 5.35 -1.87 12.43
C ASP A 88 3.94 -2.00 11.85
N PHE A 89 3.84 -1.88 10.52
CA PHE A 89 2.60 -2.08 9.79
C PHE A 89 1.92 -3.40 10.18
N ASP A 90 0.71 -3.29 10.73
CA ASP A 90 -0.07 -4.44 11.18
C ASP A 90 -0.93 -4.98 10.04
N ASN A 91 -0.32 -5.88 9.28
CA ASN A 91 -0.96 -6.58 8.16
C ASN A 91 -2.26 -7.29 8.58
N GLU A 92 -2.29 -7.85 9.79
CA GLU A 92 -3.46 -8.60 10.27
C GLU A 92 -4.64 -7.68 10.58
N THR A 93 -4.39 -6.54 11.21
CA THR A 93 -5.45 -5.55 11.47
C THR A 93 -6.05 -5.02 10.17
N VAL A 94 -5.23 -4.69 9.18
CA VAL A 94 -5.70 -4.26 7.86
C VAL A 94 -6.49 -5.37 7.17
N ALA A 95 -6.00 -6.61 7.20
CA ALA A 95 -6.68 -7.77 6.61
C ALA A 95 -8.05 -8.02 7.22
N LYS A 96 -8.17 -7.90 8.55
CA LYS A 96 -9.47 -8.02 9.25
C LYS A 96 -10.44 -6.91 8.87
N ALA A 97 -9.95 -5.68 8.70
CA ALA A 97 -10.79 -4.56 8.26
C ALA A 97 -11.29 -4.76 6.83
N VAL A 98 -10.43 -5.25 5.93
CA VAL A 98 -10.80 -5.64 4.56
C VAL A 98 -11.87 -6.73 4.59
N ALA A 99 -11.65 -7.81 5.34
CA ALA A 99 -12.59 -8.92 5.47
C ALA A 99 -13.95 -8.46 6.02
N ALA A 100 -13.95 -7.66 7.08
CA ALA A 100 -15.19 -7.11 7.66
C ALA A 100 -15.96 -6.23 6.66
N THR A 101 -15.25 -5.47 5.83
CA THR A 101 -15.89 -4.69 4.76
C THR A 101 -16.52 -5.59 3.71
N ILE A 102 -15.83 -6.66 3.31
CA ILE A 102 -16.35 -7.64 2.36
C ILE A 102 -17.60 -8.33 2.91
N ASP A 103 -17.59 -8.72 4.18
CA ASP A 103 -18.71 -9.36 4.82
C ASP A 103 -19.93 -8.42 4.91
N GLU A 104 -19.70 -7.15 5.25
CA GLU A 104 -20.76 -6.14 5.25
C GLU A 104 -21.37 -5.92 3.86
N VAL A 105 -20.53 -5.94 2.81
CA VAL A 105 -21.02 -5.87 1.43
C VAL A 105 -21.86 -7.10 1.08
N TYR A 106 -21.43 -8.28 1.51
CA TYR A 106 -22.19 -9.50 1.31
C TYR A 106 -23.55 -9.45 2.05
N GLU A 107 -23.56 -9.03 3.29
CA GLU A 107 -24.79 -8.85 4.09
C GLU A 107 -25.81 -7.93 3.41
N ARG A 108 -25.33 -6.84 2.82
CA ARG A 108 -26.19 -5.87 2.12
C ARG A 108 -26.66 -6.32 0.75
N THR A 109 -25.84 -7.12 0.04
CA THR A 109 -26.07 -7.37 -1.39
C THR A 109 -26.34 -8.83 -1.72
N GLY A 110 -25.98 -9.76 -0.84
CA GLY A 110 -25.97 -11.21 -1.09
C GLY A 110 -24.94 -11.64 -2.14
N LYS A 111 -23.92 -10.80 -2.42
CA LYS A 111 -22.92 -11.08 -3.46
C LYS A 111 -21.52 -11.05 -2.89
N ASN A 112 -20.71 -12.03 -3.30
CA ASN A 112 -19.29 -12.02 -3.03
C ASN A 112 -18.59 -10.88 -3.76
N SER A 113 -17.50 -10.38 -3.18
CA SER A 113 -16.72 -9.26 -3.68
C SER A 113 -15.51 -9.71 -4.48
N ILE A 114 -15.18 -8.99 -5.54
CA ILE A 114 -13.84 -9.05 -6.16
C ILE A 114 -12.95 -8.07 -5.39
N LEU A 115 -11.91 -8.58 -4.79
CA LEU A 115 -10.92 -7.78 -4.09
C LEU A 115 -9.87 -7.29 -5.09
N VAL A 116 -9.68 -5.98 -5.18
CA VAL A 116 -8.62 -5.37 -5.99
C VAL A 116 -7.60 -4.76 -5.04
N THR A 117 -6.35 -5.19 -5.16
CA THR A 117 -5.24 -4.71 -4.33
C THR A 117 -4.15 -4.10 -5.17
N HIS A 118 -3.33 -3.24 -4.57
CA HIS A 118 -2.16 -2.65 -5.20
C HIS A 118 -1.01 -2.56 -4.21
N SER A 119 0.20 -2.85 -4.67
CA SER A 119 1.46 -2.64 -3.95
C SER A 119 1.44 -3.25 -2.53
N GLN A 120 1.66 -2.47 -1.48
CA GLN A 120 1.63 -2.90 -0.09
C GLN A 120 0.30 -3.57 0.30
N GLY A 121 -0.82 -3.11 -0.26
CA GLY A 121 -2.13 -3.70 -0.04
C GLY A 121 -2.28 -5.15 -0.52
N GLY A 122 -1.31 -5.67 -1.27
CA GLY A 122 -1.25 -7.10 -1.61
C GLY A 122 -1.17 -7.98 -0.36
N GLY A 123 -0.27 -7.67 0.59
CA GLY A 123 -0.12 -8.43 1.83
C GLY A 123 -1.44 -8.65 2.57
N PRO A 124 -2.08 -7.59 3.09
CA PRO A 124 -3.37 -7.74 3.76
C PRO A 124 -4.47 -8.30 2.85
N GLY A 125 -4.38 -8.10 1.53
CA GLY A 125 -5.31 -8.71 0.58
C GLY A 125 -5.26 -10.24 0.58
N TRP A 126 -4.07 -10.83 0.63
CA TRP A 126 -3.92 -12.28 0.78
C TRP A 126 -4.42 -12.76 2.14
N THR A 127 -3.99 -12.09 3.19
CA THR A 127 -4.33 -12.44 4.58
C THR A 127 -5.84 -12.33 4.83
N ALA A 128 -6.56 -11.42 4.17
CA ALA A 128 -8.01 -11.29 4.30
C ALA A 128 -8.77 -12.58 3.96
N ALA A 129 -8.22 -13.44 3.09
CA ALA A 129 -8.81 -14.73 2.77
C ALA A 129 -8.94 -15.67 3.98
N ASN A 130 -8.19 -15.44 5.06
CA ASN A 130 -8.34 -16.20 6.31
C ASN A 130 -9.58 -15.80 7.13
N TYR A 131 -10.12 -14.61 6.88
CA TYR A 131 -11.15 -13.99 7.74
C TYR A 131 -12.53 -13.85 7.11
N THR A 132 -12.68 -14.15 5.82
CA THR A 132 -14.00 -14.08 5.13
C THR A 132 -14.15 -15.19 4.10
N GLU A 133 -15.40 -15.62 3.89
CA GLU A 133 -15.78 -16.59 2.84
C GLU A 133 -16.31 -15.88 1.57
N HIS A 134 -16.32 -14.56 1.56
CA HIS A 134 -17.05 -13.77 0.56
C HIS A 134 -16.17 -13.09 -0.48
N ILE A 135 -14.93 -13.62 -0.69
CA ILE A 135 -14.06 -13.21 -1.80
C ILE A 135 -14.40 -14.07 -3.03
N ALA A 136 -14.85 -13.43 -4.10
CA ALA A 136 -15.13 -14.08 -5.37
C ALA A 136 -13.88 -14.25 -6.24
N ALA A 137 -12.96 -13.30 -6.18
CA ALA A 137 -11.67 -13.31 -6.87
C ALA A 137 -10.75 -12.24 -6.29
N ILE A 138 -9.45 -12.37 -6.54
CA ILE A 138 -8.44 -11.35 -6.21
C ILE A 138 -7.78 -10.87 -7.50
N ILE A 139 -7.75 -9.55 -7.69
CA ILE A 139 -6.98 -8.87 -8.73
C ILE A 139 -5.88 -8.08 -8.03
N ALA A 140 -4.65 -8.53 -8.16
CA ALA A 140 -3.50 -7.91 -7.54
C ALA A 140 -2.67 -7.14 -8.57
N ILE A 141 -2.54 -5.85 -8.40
CA ILE A 141 -1.79 -4.96 -9.29
C ILE A 141 -0.46 -4.64 -8.62
N GLU A 142 0.63 -5.07 -9.22
CA GLU A 142 1.99 -4.90 -8.69
C GLU A 142 2.07 -5.17 -7.17
N PRO A 143 1.57 -6.35 -6.71
CA PRO A 143 1.55 -6.64 -5.29
C PRO A 143 2.97 -6.71 -4.74
N GLY A 144 3.14 -6.30 -3.48
CA GLY A 144 4.42 -6.37 -2.78
C GLY A 144 4.95 -7.79 -2.53
N GLY A 145 4.23 -8.80 -2.98
CA GLY A 145 4.57 -10.21 -2.91
C GLY A 145 3.36 -11.09 -3.14
N ALA A 146 3.60 -12.40 -3.23
CA ALA A 146 2.57 -13.43 -3.21
C ALA A 146 2.76 -14.31 -1.97
N PRO A 147 1.71 -14.94 -1.43
CA PRO A 147 1.84 -15.81 -0.29
C PRO A 147 2.67 -17.04 -0.67
N ALA A 148 3.63 -17.41 0.18
CA ALA A 148 4.42 -18.63 -0.02
C ALA A 148 3.54 -19.89 0.15
N ALA A 149 3.88 -20.96 -0.56
CA ALA A 149 3.05 -22.15 -0.69
C ALA A 149 2.73 -22.88 0.63
N ASP A 150 3.50 -22.64 1.67
CA ASP A 150 3.34 -23.27 2.99
C ASP A 150 2.65 -22.37 4.03
N THR A 151 2.28 -21.15 3.64
CA THR A 151 1.62 -20.18 4.52
C THR A 151 0.11 -20.43 4.63
N ASP A 152 -0.48 -19.92 5.72
CA ASP A 152 -1.92 -19.98 5.91
C ASP A 152 -2.67 -19.14 4.88
N ASP A 153 -2.11 -18.01 4.46
CA ASP A 153 -2.67 -17.18 3.40
C ASP A 153 -2.80 -17.94 2.07
N PHE A 154 -1.75 -18.69 1.69
CA PHE A 154 -1.80 -19.54 0.50
C PHE A 154 -2.85 -20.61 0.62
N LYS A 155 -2.89 -21.30 1.77
CA LYS A 155 -3.87 -22.35 2.04
C LYS A 155 -5.29 -21.83 1.98
N ALA A 156 -5.58 -20.68 2.62
CA ALA A 156 -6.90 -20.09 2.61
C ALA A 156 -7.39 -19.77 1.19
N VAL A 157 -6.52 -19.19 0.35
CA VAL A 157 -6.86 -18.91 -1.05
C VAL A 157 -7.05 -20.18 -1.86
N ALA A 158 -6.17 -21.18 -1.68
CA ALA A 158 -6.20 -22.43 -2.43
C ALA A 158 -7.41 -23.29 -2.05
N GLU A 159 -7.68 -23.48 -0.75
CA GLU A 159 -8.79 -24.30 -0.24
C GLU A 159 -10.16 -23.73 -0.62
N LYS A 160 -10.27 -22.40 -0.63
CA LYS A 160 -11.48 -21.69 -1.06
C LYS A 160 -11.61 -21.58 -2.57
N ASN A 161 -10.61 -22.06 -3.32
CA ASN A 161 -10.55 -21.95 -4.79
C ASN A 161 -10.76 -20.52 -5.30
N ILE A 162 -10.16 -19.53 -4.65
CA ILE A 162 -10.29 -18.13 -5.03
C ILE A 162 -9.46 -17.87 -6.30
N PRO A 163 -10.07 -17.50 -7.43
CA PRO A 163 -9.33 -17.13 -8.63
C PRO A 163 -8.45 -15.89 -8.39
N ILE A 164 -7.21 -15.93 -8.87
CA ILE A 164 -6.26 -14.83 -8.76
C ILE A 164 -5.79 -14.39 -10.13
N THR A 165 -5.72 -13.09 -10.34
CA THR A 165 -5.00 -12.47 -11.46
C THR A 165 -4.01 -11.47 -10.91
N MET A 166 -2.75 -11.59 -11.32
CA MET A 166 -1.70 -10.64 -10.98
C MET A 166 -1.27 -9.87 -12.22
N TYR A 167 -1.09 -8.58 -12.06
CA TYR A 167 -0.54 -7.70 -13.09
C TYR A 167 0.76 -7.10 -12.58
N PHE A 168 1.79 -7.20 -13.39
CA PHE A 168 3.10 -6.61 -13.14
C PHE A 168 3.46 -5.66 -14.26
N GLY A 169 4.07 -4.53 -13.93
CA GLY A 169 4.63 -3.62 -14.92
C GLY A 169 5.92 -4.16 -15.52
N ASP A 170 6.38 -3.53 -16.57
CA ASP A 170 7.56 -3.95 -17.35
C ASP A 170 8.90 -3.47 -16.76
N TYR A 171 8.87 -2.69 -15.68
CA TYR A 171 10.07 -2.17 -15.00
C TYR A 171 10.37 -2.85 -13.66
N ILE A 172 9.87 -4.06 -13.44
CA ILE A 172 10.10 -4.83 -12.22
C ILE A 172 11.50 -5.45 -12.21
N ASP A 173 12.00 -5.84 -13.37
CA ASP A 173 13.31 -6.41 -13.53
C ASP A 173 14.30 -5.34 -13.98
N ASN A 174 15.28 -5.03 -13.13
CA ASN A 174 16.39 -4.13 -13.47
C ASN A 174 17.42 -4.77 -14.42
N GLY A 175 17.14 -5.98 -14.93
CA GLY A 175 18.00 -6.68 -15.88
C GLY A 175 19.20 -7.39 -15.24
N ASP A 176 19.36 -7.32 -13.93
CA ASP A 176 20.43 -7.98 -13.18
C ASP A 176 19.93 -9.18 -12.35
N GLY A 177 18.66 -9.54 -12.49
CA GLY A 177 18.02 -10.62 -11.73
C GLY A 177 17.75 -10.30 -10.26
N SER A 178 17.98 -9.07 -9.85
CA SER A 178 17.73 -8.59 -8.49
C SER A 178 16.30 -8.09 -8.32
N GLY A 179 15.33 -8.73 -8.95
CA GLY A 179 13.94 -8.29 -8.98
C GLY A 179 13.54 -7.41 -7.79
N SER A 180 13.18 -6.18 -8.05
CA SER A 180 12.68 -5.19 -7.10
C SER A 180 13.47 -5.04 -5.81
N ASP A 181 14.79 -5.15 -5.85
CA ASP A 181 15.56 -4.67 -4.73
C ASP A 181 15.41 -3.15 -4.71
N ASN A 182 14.49 -2.77 -3.88
CA ASN A 182 13.97 -1.43 -3.69
C ASN A 182 15.10 -0.47 -3.42
N GLY A 183 15.48 0.23 -4.46
CA GLY A 183 16.37 1.37 -4.46
C GLY A 183 17.44 1.31 -3.39
N GLY A 184 18.67 1.16 -3.82
CA GLY A 184 19.88 1.03 -3.05
C GLY A 184 19.90 1.68 -1.67
N ASN A 185 20.78 1.23 -0.84
CA ASN A 185 21.11 1.67 0.52
C ASN A 185 20.44 2.99 0.94
N TYR A 186 19.23 2.88 1.43
CA TYR A 186 18.58 3.96 2.16
C TYR A 186 19.29 4.07 3.51
N THR A 187 20.14 5.04 3.65
CA THR A 187 20.62 5.47 4.96
C THR A 187 19.60 6.49 5.46
N GLU A 188 18.87 6.11 6.50
CA GLU A 188 17.99 7.03 7.20
C GLU A 188 18.78 8.21 7.76
N ASP A 189 18.80 9.31 7.03
CA ASP A 189 18.93 10.61 7.65
C ASP A 189 17.52 11.22 7.70
N THR A 190 16.75 10.76 8.66
CA THR A 190 15.37 11.16 8.86
C THR A 190 15.24 12.35 9.78
N SER A 191 16.36 12.98 10.13
CA SER A 191 16.32 14.13 11.00
C SER A 191 15.69 15.33 10.31
N ASP A 192 14.57 15.77 10.82
CA ASP A 192 13.96 17.11 10.72
C ASP A 192 13.57 17.65 9.32
N GLN A 193 13.83 16.96 8.22
CA GLN A 193 13.59 17.50 6.87
C GLN A 193 12.19 17.24 6.33
N ASP A 194 11.50 16.22 6.86
CA ASP A 194 10.14 15.89 6.45
C ASP A 194 9.09 16.92 6.93
N ILE A 195 9.46 17.77 7.89
CA ILE A 195 8.56 18.77 8.50
C ILE A 195 8.56 20.09 7.72
N GLU A 196 9.65 20.44 7.03
CA GLU A 196 9.77 21.74 6.34
C GLU A 196 8.89 21.86 5.08
N TYR A 197 8.35 20.73 4.58
CA TYR A 197 7.50 20.77 3.37
C TYR A 197 6.04 21.17 3.65
N TYR A 198 5.62 21.22 4.91
CA TYR A 198 4.22 21.44 5.29
C TYR A 198 3.97 22.75 6.06
N GLU A 199 4.98 23.59 6.23
CA GLU A 199 4.84 24.96 6.71
C GLU A 199 4.81 25.96 5.53
#